data_df78d570a42d61990e2fc97a4c2272f7
#
_entry.id   df78d570a42d61990e2fc97a4c2272f7
#
_cell.length_a   1.000
_cell.length_b   1.000
_cell.length_c   1.000
_cell.angle_alpha   90.00
_cell.angle_beta   90.00
_cell.angle_gamma   90.00
#
_symmetry.space_group_name_H-M   'P 1'
#
loop_
_entity.id
_entity.type
_entity.pdbx_description
1 polymer ?
#
loop_
_entity_poly.entity_id
_entity_poly.type
_entity_poly.pdbx_seq_one_letter_code
_entity_poly.pdbx_strand_id
1 'polypeptide(L)'
;MAPKAKPKPSPSPSQPPPPIEDLFTSLNRHIERSEFEQAVKVADQVLSTNPSDEDAMRCKVVALIKADNIDDALSTIQSSQKFTFDFNYLKAYCLYRQNRLDEALESLKIQENNPATMLLKSQILYRSGEMDACVEFYQKLQKSKIDSLEINFVAGLISAGRASEVQKTLDLLRVKATSSFELAYNTACSLAEMNKYTEAEQLLLTARRIGQETLTDDNFAEDDIEIELAPIAVQLAYVQQLLGNTQEAFGAYTDIIKRNLADESSFAVAVNNLVALKGPKDVNDSLKKLDRIKEKDMQNFQLARVLDLKLSPKQREAIYANRVLLLLHANKMDQARELVAALPDMFPDSVMPLLLQAAVLVRENKAGKAEELLGQFSEKLPDKSKIILLARAQVAAAANHPFIAAESLAKIPDIQHMPAT
;
A
#
# COMPACT_ATOMS: atom_id res chain seq x y z
N MET A 1 38.29 70.62 -2.57
CA MET A 1 39.12 69.40 -2.76
C MET A 1 38.26 68.18 -2.54
N ALA A 2 37.94 67.46 -3.61
CA ALA A 2 37.14 66.21 -3.55
C ALA A 2 38.06 65.04 -3.26
N PRO A 3 37.66 64.03 -2.46
CA PRO A 3 38.51 62.89 -2.17
C PRO A 3 38.54 61.93 -3.35
N LYS A 4 39.74 61.49 -3.73
CA LYS A 4 40.00 60.51 -4.77
C LYS A 4 39.43 59.15 -4.38
N ALA A 5 38.58 58.53 -5.25
CA ALA A 5 38.08 57.18 -5.15
C ALA A 5 39.25 56.18 -5.26
N LYS A 6 39.27 55.19 -4.32
CA LYS A 6 40.19 54.05 -4.37
C LYS A 6 39.81 53.10 -5.53
N PRO A 7 40.80 52.59 -6.29
CA PRO A 7 40.52 51.61 -7.33
C PRO A 7 39.96 50.31 -6.74
N LYS A 8 38.95 49.75 -7.41
CA LYS A 8 38.41 48.39 -7.10
C LYS A 8 39.52 47.36 -7.35
N PRO A 9 39.64 46.32 -6.49
CA PRO A 9 40.58 45.25 -6.76
C PRO A 9 40.16 44.50 -8.02
N SER A 10 41.12 44.24 -8.89
CA SER A 10 40.98 43.40 -10.08
C SER A 10 40.60 41.99 -9.66
N PRO A 11 39.75 41.27 -10.45
CA PRO A 11 39.44 39.88 -10.16
C PRO A 11 40.73 39.04 -10.23
N SER A 12 40.92 38.20 -9.18
CA SER A 12 42.01 37.22 -9.14
C SER A 12 41.91 36.28 -10.35
N PRO A 13 43.02 35.83 -10.95
CA PRO A 13 42.96 34.87 -12.04
C PRO A 13 42.26 33.60 -11.56
N SER A 14 41.20 33.20 -12.27
CA SER A 14 40.50 31.96 -12.05
C SER A 14 41.51 30.80 -12.19
N GLN A 15 41.60 29.95 -11.14
CA GLN A 15 42.39 28.73 -11.22
C GLN A 15 41.90 27.90 -12.42
N PRO A 16 42.81 27.28 -13.18
CA PRO A 16 42.40 26.39 -14.26
C PRO A 16 41.45 25.29 -13.72
N PRO A 17 40.45 24.91 -14.50
CA PRO A 17 39.52 23.85 -14.06
C PRO A 17 40.32 22.57 -13.72
N PRO A 18 39.93 21.84 -12.64
CA PRO A 18 40.62 20.62 -12.24
C PRO A 18 40.60 19.61 -13.39
N PRO A 19 41.65 18.76 -13.52
CA PRO A 19 41.68 17.69 -14.51
C PRO A 19 40.44 16.76 -14.35
N ILE A 20 39.93 16.26 -15.47
CA ILE A 20 38.72 15.37 -15.47
C ILE A 20 38.94 14.17 -14.56
N GLU A 21 40.14 13.62 -14.49
CA GLU A 21 40.49 12.46 -13.64
C GLU A 21 40.30 12.76 -12.14
N ASP A 22 40.67 13.99 -11.72
CA ASP A 22 40.48 14.45 -10.33
C ASP A 22 38.97 14.63 -10.01
N LEU A 23 38.19 15.09 -10.99
CA LEU A 23 36.73 15.20 -10.85
C LEU A 23 36.08 13.85 -10.70
N PHE A 24 36.45 12.83 -11.52
CA PHE A 24 35.93 11.46 -11.34
C PHE A 24 36.34 10.83 -10.02
N THR A 25 37.58 11.07 -9.56
CA THR A 25 38.04 10.62 -8.25
C THR A 25 37.20 11.24 -7.13
N SER A 26 36.91 12.55 -7.24
CA SER A 26 36.03 13.24 -6.30
C SER A 26 34.59 12.72 -6.35
N LEU A 27 34.05 12.49 -7.58
CA LEU A 27 32.72 11.94 -7.81
C LEU A 27 32.55 10.58 -7.13
N ASN A 28 33.48 9.66 -7.36
CA ASN A 28 33.45 8.33 -6.75
C ASN A 28 33.52 8.41 -5.22
N ARG A 29 34.38 9.26 -4.66
CA ARG A 29 34.47 9.48 -3.21
C ARG A 29 33.14 9.97 -2.62
N HIS A 30 32.44 10.91 -3.28
CA HIS A 30 31.14 11.40 -2.81
C HIS A 30 30.05 10.31 -2.90
N ILE A 31 30.07 9.49 -3.96
CA ILE A 31 29.15 8.34 -4.11
C ILE A 31 29.38 7.31 -3.00
N GLU A 32 30.65 6.94 -2.73
CA GLU A 32 31.01 5.99 -1.66
C GLU A 32 30.58 6.46 -0.27
N ARG A 33 30.60 7.79 -0.06
CA ARG A 33 30.18 8.40 1.22
C ARG A 33 28.69 8.71 1.28
N SER A 34 27.92 8.34 0.25
CA SER A 34 26.49 8.68 0.12
C SER A 34 26.20 10.19 0.14
N GLU A 35 27.18 11.02 -0.24
CA GLU A 35 27.08 12.47 -0.36
C GLU A 35 26.50 12.86 -1.74
N PHE A 36 25.28 12.43 -2.03
CA PHE A 36 24.70 12.45 -3.39
C PHE A 36 24.52 13.84 -3.97
N GLU A 37 24.15 14.84 -3.18
CA GLU A 37 24.03 16.23 -3.65
C GLU A 37 25.40 16.79 -4.09
N GLN A 38 26.49 16.40 -3.42
CA GLN A 38 27.83 16.80 -3.83
C GLN A 38 28.26 16.04 -5.09
N ALA A 39 27.91 14.77 -5.19
CA ALA A 39 28.13 13.95 -6.38
C ALA A 39 27.47 14.57 -7.61
N VAL A 40 26.23 15.09 -7.52
CA VAL A 40 25.55 15.82 -8.61
C VAL A 40 26.35 17.03 -9.04
N LYS A 41 26.83 17.87 -8.11
CA LYS A 41 27.62 19.08 -8.44
C LYS A 41 28.93 18.74 -9.14
N VAL A 42 29.61 17.67 -8.73
CA VAL A 42 30.85 17.23 -9.38
C VAL A 42 30.55 16.65 -10.77
N ALA A 43 29.47 15.87 -10.94
CA ALA A 43 29.05 15.38 -12.25
C ALA A 43 28.72 16.54 -13.21
N ASP A 44 28.11 17.63 -12.72
CA ASP A 44 27.88 18.85 -13.53
C ASP A 44 29.17 19.53 -13.96
N GLN A 45 30.21 19.52 -13.12
CA GLN A 45 31.52 20.03 -13.48
C GLN A 45 32.18 19.19 -14.59
N VAL A 46 32.07 17.85 -14.52
CA VAL A 46 32.54 16.96 -15.59
C VAL A 46 31.78 17.25 -16.88
N LEU A 47 30.45 17.33 -16.84
CA LEU A 47 29.61 17.61 -18.00
C LEU A 47 29.79 19.03 -18.57
N SER A 48 30.22 20.01 -17.76
CA SER A 48 30.59 21.33 -18.27
C SER A 48 31.88 21.30 -19.08
N THR A 49 32.79 20.39 -18.75
CA THR A 49 34.09 20.21 -19.47
C THR A 49 33.91 19.24 -20.66
N ASN A 50 33.15 18.16 -20.48
CA ASN A 50 32.83 17.19 -21.52
C ASN A 50 31.31 16.91 -21.56
N PRO A 51 30.54 17.69 -22.35
CA PRO A 51 29.08 17.59 -22.40
C PRO A 51 28.52 16.25 -22.93
N SER A 52 29.38 15.42 -23.52
CA SER A 52 29.00 14.09 -24.06
C SER A 52 29.47 12.91 -23.21
N ASP A 53 29.90 13.16 -21.97
CA ASP A 53 30.36 12.12 -21.09
C ASP A 53 29.17 11.29 -20.53
N GLU A 54 29.05 10.06 -21.01
CA GLU A 54 27.95 9.14 -20.66
C GLU A 54 28.02 8.69 -19.19
N ASP A 55 29.24 8.45 -18.68
CA ASP A 55 29.44 8.00 -17.29
C ASP A 55 29.09 9.11 -16.29
N ALA A 56 29.50 10.34 -16.56
CA ALA A 56 29.13 11.48 -15.74
C ALA A 56 27.62 11.72 -15.76
N MET A 57 26.97 11.61 -16.93
CA MET A 57 25.52 11.76 -17.05
C MET A 57 24.79 10.65 -16.28
N ARG A 58 25.22 9.41 -16.40
CA ARG A 58 24.64 8.29 -15.65
C ARG A 58 24.83 8.46 -14.14
N CYS A 59 26.02 8.83 -13.69
CA CYS A 59 26.30 9.12 -12.28
C CYS A 59 25.42 10.24 -11.75
N LYS A 60 25.23 11.32 -12.53
CA LYS A 60 24.34 12.44 -12.17
C LYS A 60 22.90 11.96 -11.95
N VAL A 61 22.33 11.22 -12.91
CA VAL A 61 20.96 10.70 -12.79
C VAL A 61 20.81 9.77 -11.57
N VAL A 62 21.74 8.85 -11.37
CA VAL A 62 21.71 7.94 -10.21
C VAL A 62 21.86 8.72 -8.90
N ALA A 63 22.75 9.72 -8.84
CA ALA A 63 22.92 10.55 -7.64
C ALA A 63 21.66 11.38 -7.33
N LEU A 64 20.99 11.94 -8.34
CA LEU A 64 19.70 12.63 -8.18
C LEU A 64 18.63 11.71 -7.62
N ILE A 65 18.53 10.48 -8.13
CA ILE A 65 17.59 9.46 -7.63
C ILE A 65 17.88 9.11 -6.17
N LYS A 66 19.16 8.94 -5.81
CA LYS A 66 19.60 8.63 -4.44
C LYS A 66 19.43 9.79 -3.48
N ALA A 67 19.49 11.03 -3.95
CA ALA A 67 19.18 12.24 -3.20
C ALA A 67 17.68 12.54 -3.10
N ASP A 68 16.83 11.66 -3.61
CA ASP A 68 15.36 11.80 -3.69
C ASP A 68 14.87 12.97 -4.57
N ASN A 69 15.75 13.51 -5.43
CA ASN A 69 15.42 14.57 -6.39
C ASN A 69 14.87 13.97 -7.69
N ILE A 70 13.70 13.34 -7.62
CA ILE A 70 13.12 12.53 -8.71
C ILE A 70 12.72 13.40 -9.92
N ASP A 71 12.19 14.60 -9.71
CA ASP A 71 11.81 15.52 -10.79
C ASP A 71 13.03 15.98 -11.61
N ASP A 72 14.12 16.32 -10.92
CA ASP A 72 15.38 16.71 -11.58
C ASP A 72 16.02 15.52 -12.32
N ALA A 73 15.91 14.30 -11.77
CA ALA A 73 16.35 13.08 -12.45
C ALA A 73 15.59 12.88 -13.76
N LEU A 74 14.24 12.99 -13.76
CA LEU A 74 13.42 12.87 -14.96
C LEU A 74 13.72 13.94 -15.99
N SER A 75 13.86 15.20 -15.57
CA SER A 75 14.22 16.32 -16.47
C SER A 75 15.60 16.11 -17.09
N THR A 76 16.56 15.61 -16.31
CA THR A 76 17.90 15.27 -16.78
C THR A 76 17.85 14.13 -17.81
N ILE A 77 17.07 13.07 -17.56
CA ILE A 77 16.87 11.98 -18.52
C ILE A 77 16.23 12.48 -19.82
N GLN A 78 15.22 13.35 -19.74
CA GLN A 78 14.58 13.94 -20.93
C GLN A 78 15.54 14.77 -21.78
N SER A 79 16.46 15.50 -21.13
CA SER A 79 17.48 16.29 -21.83
C SER A 79 18.62 15.44 -22.40
N SER A 80 18.74 14.18 -21.99
CA SER A 80 19.84 13.27 -22.33
C SER A 80 19.64 12.46 -23.62
N GLN A 81 18.67 12.81 -24.47
CA GLN A 81 18.35 12.08 -25.73
C GLN A 81 19.53 11.95 -26.73
N LYS A 82 20.60 12.70 -26.53
CA LYS A 82 21.82 12.66 -27.37
C LYS A 82 22.79 11.54 -26.98
N PHE A 83 22.58 10.92 -25.80
CA PHE A 83 23.45 9.87 -25.30
C PHE A 83 23.01 8.51 -25.86
N THR A 84 23.95 7.60 -26.05
CA THR A 84 23.68 6.24 -26.52
C THR A 84 23.21 5.30 -25.40
N PHE A 85 23.43 5.70 -24.14
CA PHE A 85 23.00 4.93 -22.98
C PHE A 85 21.48 4.90 -22.85
N ASP A 86 20.94 3.70 -22.61
CA ASP A 86 19.51 3.51 -22.39
C ASP A 86 19.12 3.84 -20.95
N PHE A 87 18.43 4.97 -20.77
CA PHE A 87 17.92 5.43 -19.49
C PHE A 87 16.52 4.89 -19.13
N ASN A 88 15.91 4.00 -19.95
CA ASN A 88 14.54 3.55 -19.77
C ASN A 88 14.29 2.90 -18.40
N TYR A 89 15.23 2.11 -17.87
CA TYR A 89 15.13 1.55 -16.53
C TYR A 89 15.09 2.63 -15.44
N LEU A 90 16.01 3.59 -15.48
CA LEU A 90 16.07 4.69 -14.50
C LEU A 90 14.84 5.60 -14.61
N LYS A 91 14.38 5.87 -15.84
CA LYS A 91 13.13 6.59 -16.10
C LYS A 91 11.93 5.86 -15.49
N ALA A 92 11.81 4.57 -15.74
CA ALA A 92 10.73 3.75 -15.16
C ALA A 92 10.76 3.77 -13.64
N TYR A 93 11.94 3.68 -13.02
CA TYR A 93 12.10 3.78 -11.58
C TYR A 93 11.63 5.14 -11.04
N CYS A 94 12.02 6.25 -11.67
CA CYS A 94 11.56 7.59 -11.30
C CYS A 94 10.04 7.73 -11.41
N LEU A 95 9.44 7.25 -12.50
CA LEU A 95 8.00 7.25 -12.71
C LEU A 95 7.27 6.40 -11.66
N TYR A 96 7.82 5.23 -11.32
CA TYR A 96 7.32 4.40 -10.23
C TYR A 96 7.33 5.14 -8.89
N ARG A 97 8.41 5.87 -8.58
CA ARG A 97 8.50 6.70 -7.36
C ARG A 97 7.43 7.80 -7.33
N GLN A 98 7.07 8.35 -8.47
CA GLN A 98 5.99 9.33 -8.62
C GLN A 98 4.59 8.73 -8.71
N ASN A 99 4.45 7.41 -8.60
CA ASN A 99 3.18 6.67 -8.77
C ASN A 99 2.55 6.83 -10.18
N ARG A 100 3.36 7.09 -11.20
CA ARG A 100 2.96 7.12 -12.61
C ARG A 100 3.18 5.73 -13.22
N LEU A 101 2.33 4.77 -12.78
CA LEU A 101 2.59 3.34 -12.97
C LEU A 101 2.51 2.90 -14.43
N ASP A 102 1.53 3.39 -15.19
CA ASP A 102 1.35 3.06 -16.61
C ASP A 102 2.54 3.52 -17.46
N GLU A 103 3.01 4.74 -17.24
CA GLU A 103 4.17 5.30 -17.93
C GLU A 103 5.47 4.57 -17.55
N ALA A 104 5.57 4.11 -16.30
CA ALA A 104 6.68 3.30 -15.85
C ALA A 104 6.71 1.95 -16.57
N LEU A 105 5.56 1.25 -16.70
CA LEU A 105 5.44 -0.01 -17.45
C LEU A 105 5.78 0.18 -18.93
N GLU A 106 5.30 1.27 -19.53
CA GLU A 106 5.61 1.59 -20.94
C GLU A 106 7.13 1.74 -21.16
N SER A 107 7.82 2.42 -20.23
CA SER A 107 9.27 2.62 -20.31
C SER A 107 10.07 1.31 -20.21
N LEU A 108 9.51 0.24 -19.64
CA LEU A 108 10.16 -1.06 -19.47
C LEU A 108 9.94 -2.05 -20.63
N LYS A 109 9.11 -1.73 -21.62
CA LYS A 109 8.77 -2.66 -22.72
C LYS A 109 9.97 -3.11 -23.56
N ILE A 110 11.04 -2.33 -23.58
CA ILE A 110 12.22 -2.58 -24.44
C ILE A 110 13.20 -3.60 -23.83
N GLN A 111 13.20 -3.81 -22.50
CA GLN A 111 14.18 -4.64 -21.78
C GLN A 111 13.58 -5.81 -20.99
N GLU A 112 12.71 -6.61 -21.58
CA GLU A 112 11.88 -7.59 -20.88
C GLU A 112 12.64 -8.73 -20.14
N ASN A 113 13.89 -9.03 -20.47
CA ASN A 113 14.62 -10.20 -19.98
C ASN A 113 15.70 -9.90 -18.92
N ASN A 114 15.85 -8.67 -18.46
CA ASN A 114 16.81 -8.33 -17.41
C ASN A 114 16.16 -8.55 -16.03
N PRO A 115 16.82 -9.29 -15.09
CA PRO A 115 16.28 -9.50 -13.74
C PRO A 115 15.90 -8.23 -12.99
N ALA A 116 16.69 -7.14 -13.11
CA ALA A 116 16.38 -5.86 -12.48
C ALA A 116 15.11 -5.22 -13.06
N THR A 117 14.94 -5.29 -14.39
CA THR A 117 13.73 -4.81 -15.08
C THR A 117 12.51 -5.62 -14.69
N MET A 118 12.64 -6.96 -14.64
CA MET A 118 11.56 -7.85 -14.21
C MET A 118 11.15 -7.59 -12.76
N LEU A 119 12.12 -7.34 -11.87
CA LEU A 119 11.86 -7.00 -10.47
C LEU A 119 11.10 -5.67 -10.36
N LEU A 120 11.56 -4.62 -11.05
CA LEU A 120 10.86 -3.34 -11.05
C LEU A 120 9.46 -3.48 -11.65
N LYS A 121 9.29 -4.24 -12.72
CA LYS A 121 8.00 -4.52 -13.34
C LYS A 121 7.05 -5.22 -12.37
N SER A 122 7.53 -6.23 -11.62
CA SER A 122 6.72 -6.90 -10.60
C SER A 122 6.28 -5.94 -9.47
N GLN A 123 7.15 -5.03 -9.03
CA GLN A 123 6.83 -4.02 -8.04
C GLN A 123 5.79 -2.99 -8.56
N ILE A 124 5.88 -2.59 -9.82
CA ILE A 124 4.91 -1.71 -10.46
C ILE A 124 3.55 -2.41 -10.54
N LEU A 125 3.50 -3.66 -11.02
CA LEU A 125 2.29 -4.46 -11.12
C LEU A 125 1.63 -4.69 -9.74
N TYR A 126 2.43 -4.90 -8.70
CA TYR A 126 1.93 -4.96 -7.33
C TYR A 126 1.19 -3.68 -6.92
N ARG A 127 1.78 -2.52 -7.22
CA ARG A 127 1.16 -1.22 -6.88
C ARG A 127 -0.04 -0.87 -7.75
N SER A 128 -0.08 -1.33 -9.01
CA SER A 128 -1.25 -1.15 -9.89
C SER A 128 -2.39 -2.11 -9.59
N GLY A 129 -2.17 -3.11 -8.71
CA GLY A 129 -3.22 -4.08 -8.35
C GLY A 129 -3.28 -5.30 -9.27
N GLU A 130 -2.38 -5.43 -10.24
CA GLU A 130 -2.31 -6.56 -11.17
C GLU A 130 -1.55 -7.74 -10.54
N MET A 131 -2.16 -8.33 -9.50
CA MET A 131 -1.49 -9.28 -8.62
C MET A 131 -1.07 -10.58 -9.31
N ASP A 132 -1.88 -11.15 -10.20
CA ASP A 132 -1.54 -12.38 -10.92
C ASP A 132 -0.32 -12.18 -11.82
N ALA A 133 -0.30 -11.09 -12.59
CA ALA A 133 0.85 -10.73 -13.42
C ALA A 133 2.10 -10.46 -12.57
N CYS A 134 1.95 -9.80 -11.41
CA CYS A 134 3.02 -9.58 -10.46
C CYS A 134 3.64 -10.91 -9.99
N VAL A 135 2.82 -11.86 -9.59
CA VAL A 135 3.25 -13.20 -9.14
C VAL A 135 3.97 -13.96 -10.26
N GLU A 136 3.50 -13.88 -11.50
CA GLU A 136 4.18 -14.52 -12.64
C GLU A 136 5.61 -14.01 -12.84
N PHE A 137 5.85 -12.69 -12.68
CA PHE A 137 7.19 -12.13 -12.76
C PHE A 137 8.09 -12.61 -11.61
N TYR A 138 7.57 -12.66 -10.37
CA TYR A 138 8.33 -13.22 -9.25
C TYR A 138 8.65 -14.71 -9.46
N GLN A 139 7.74 -15.50 -10.02
CA GLN A 139 7.99 -16.91 -10.36
C GLN A 139 9.16 -17.06 -11.38
N LYS A 140 9.24 -16.18 -12.39
CA LYS A 140 10.35 -16.18 -13.35
C LYS A 140 11.68 -15.81 -12.68
N LEU A 141 11.65 -14.98 -11.65
CA LEU A 141 12.83 -14.51 -10.90
C LEU A 141 13.36 -15.49 -9.86
N GLN A 142 12.66 -16.60 -9.55
CA GLN A 142 13.05 -17.55 -8.50
C GLN A 142 14.47 -18.11 -8.64
N LYS A 143 15.01 -18.19 -9.87
CA LYS A 143 16.37 -18.68 -10.14
C LYS A 143 17.43 -17.56 -10.09
N SER A 144 17.00 -16.33 -9.95
CA SER A 144 17.89 -15.17 -9.90
C SER A 144 18.33 -14.95 -8.46
N LYS A 145 19.61 -14.64 -8.28
CA LYS A 145 20.14 -14.26 -6.95
C LYS A 145 19.80 -12.79 -6.69
N ILE A 146 18.61 -12.55 -6.20
CA ILE A 146 18.12 -11.22 -5.83
C ILE A 146 17.86 -11.26 -4.33
N ASP A 147 18.48 -10.35 -3.61
CA ASP A 147 18.31 -10.26 -2.15
C ASP A 147 16.86 -9.90 -1.81
N SER A 148 16.33 -10.55 -0.79
CA SER A 148 14.97 -10.32 -0.27
C SER A 148 13.83 -10.52 -1.30
N LEU A 149 14.09 -11.30 -2.38
CA LEU A 149 13.06 -11.63 -3.38
C LEU A 149 11.86 -12.33 -2.74
N GLU A 150 12.12 -13.22 -1.79
CA GLU A 150 11.13 -14.03 -1.07
C GLU A 150 10.12 -13.18 -0.32
N ILE A 151 10.53 -12.06 0.27
CA ILE A 151 9.66 -11.16 1.02
C ILE A 151 8.58 -10.59 0.10
N ASN A 152 9.01 -10.02 -1.04
CA ASN A 152 8.11 -9.42 -2.00
C ASN A 152 7.25 -10.45 -2.73
N PHE A 153 7.81 -11.63 -3.02
CA PHE A 153 7.08 -12.71 -3.67
C PHE A 153 5.96 -13.24 -2.77
N VAL A 154 6.23 -13.48 -1.49
CA VAL A 154 5.21 -13.91 -0.52
C VAL A 154 4.13 -12.84 -0.36
N ALA A 155 4.49 -11.56 -0.27
CA ALA A 155 3.53 -10.46 -0.26
C ALA A 155 2.64 -10.45 -1.51
N GLY A 156 3.23 -10.70 -2.70
CA GLY A 156 2.49 -10.82 -3.95
C GLY A 156 1.49 -11.98 -3.96
N LEU A 157 1.89 -13.16 -3.47
CA LEU A 157 1.00 -14.33 -3.35
C LEU A 157 -0.21 -14.06 -2.46
N ILE A 158 0.02 -13.43 -1.30
CA ILE A 158 -1.07 -13.09 -0.37
C ILE A 158 -2.03 -12.09 -1.02
N SER A 159 -1.50 -11.06 -1.64
CA SER A 159 -2.32 -10.03 -2.30
C SER A 159 -3.11 -10.57 -3.50
N ALA A 160 -2.59 -11.62 -4.16
CA ALA A 160 -3.29 -12.37 -5.21
C ALA A 160 -4.34 -13.38 -4.68
N GLY A 161 -4.55 -13.48 -3.35
CA GLY A 161 -5.42 -14.50 -2.76
C GLY A 161 -4.88 -15.93 -2.84
N ARG A 162 -3.56 -16.08 -3.05
CA ARG A 162 -2.86 -17.37 -3.22
C ARG A 162 -2.08 -17.76 -1.96
N ALA A 163 -2.62 -17.46 -0.78
CA ALA A 163 -2.01 -17.72 0.52
C ALA A 163 -1.59 -19.19 0.71
N SER A 164 -2.33 -20.15 0.15
CA SER A 164 -2.03 -21.58 0.22
C SER A 164 -0.72 -21.98 -0.48
N GLU A 165 -0.20 -21.15 -1.38
CA GLU A 165 1.03 -21.44 -2.12
C GLU A 165 2.30 -20.96 -1.39
N VAL A 166 2.14 -20.17 -0.32
CA VAL A 166 3.28 -19.54 0.39
C VAL A 166 4.25 -20.58 0.92
N GLN A 167 3.77 -21.60 1.65
CA GLN A 167 4.63 -22.65 2.22
C GLN A 167 5.44 -23.37 1.12
N LYS A 168 4.78 -23.78 0.04
CA LYS A 168 5.44 -24.44 -1.09
C LYS A 168 6.51 -23.54 -1.74
N THR A 169 6.23 -22.24 -1.80
CA THR A 169 7.17 -21.25 -2.36
C THR A 169 8.41 -21.13 -1.47
N LEU A 170 8.24 -21.03 -0.15
CA LEU A 170 9.35 -21.00 0.81
C LEU A 170 10.22 -22.25 0.72
N ASP A 171 9.60 -23.43 0.60
CA ASP A 171 10.31 -24.71 0.45
C ASP A 171 11.13 -24.75 -0.85
N LEU A 172 10.57 -24.27 -1.97
CA LEU A 172 11.25 -24.17 -3.26
C LEU A 172 12.44 -23.20 -3.21
N LEU A 173 12.29 -22.06 -2.54
CA LEU A 173 13.35 -21.07 -2.35
C LEU A 173 14.36 -21.49 -1.28
N ARG A 174 14.08 -22.54 -0.52
CA ARG A 174 14.89 -23.05 0.61
C ARG A 174 15.12 -21.97 1.67
N VAL A 175 14.12 -21.16 1.94
CA VAL A 175 14.15 -20.08 2.93
C VAL A 175 13.18 -20.41 4.06
N LYS A 176 13.60 -20.13 5.30
CA LYS A 176 12.71 -20.28 6.47
C LYS A 176 11.85 -19.02 6.62
N ALA A 177 10.60 -19.19 7.00
CA ALA A 177 9.70 -18.06 7.30
C ALA A 177 10.30 -17.07 8.33
N THR A 178 11.16 -17.56 9.22
CA THR A 178 11.82 -16.79 10.30
C THR A 178 13.18 -16.23 9.91
N SER A 179 13.55 -16.18 8.62
CA SER A 179 14.85 -15.65 8.17
C SER A 179 14.91 -14.12 8.28
N SER A 180 13.77 -13.44 8.23
CA SER A 180 13.64 -12.02 8.56
C SER A 180 12.28 -11.76 9.20
N PHE A 181 12.11 -10.62 9.86
CA PHE A 181 10.83 -10.27 10.49
C PHE A 181 9.74 -9.95 9.46
N GLU A 182 10.11 -9.36 8.31
CA GLU A 182 9.18 -9.07 7.22
C GLU A 182 8.64 -10.36 6.59
N LEU A 183 9.52 -11.35 6.36
CA LEU A 183 9.08 -12.64 5.81
C LEU A 183 8.20 -13.40 6.79
N ALA A 184 8.53 -13.34 8.08
CA ALA A 184 7.71 -13.93 9.14
C ALA A 184 6.33 -13.26 9.23
N TYR A 185 6.30 -11.93 9.15
CA TYR A 185 5.05 -11.16 9.10
C TYR A 185 4.20 -11.55 7.87
N ASN A 186 4.76 -11.53 6.68
CA ASN A 186 4.04 -11.91 5.46
C ASN A 186 3.54 -13.35 5.54
N THR A 187 4.37 -14.30 6.00
CA THR A 187 3.94 -15.70 6.16
C THR A 187 2.80 -15.83 7.18
N ALA A 188 2.85 -15.08 8.28
CA ALA A 188 1.75 -15.05 9.26
C ALA A 188 0.45 -14.50 8.67
N CYS A 189 0.52 -13.49 7.80
CA CYS A 189 -0.64 -12.99 7.06
C CYS A 189 -1.27 -14.10 6.19
N SER A 190 -0.45 -14.93 5.53
CA SER A 190 -0.97 -16.08 4.75
C SER A 190 -1.65 -17.11 5.63
N LEU A 191 -1.13 -17.40 6.81
CA LEU A 191 -1.75 -18.29 7.79
C LEU A 191 -3.10 -17.76 8.28
N ALA A 192 -3.18 -16.46 8.53
CA ALA A 192 -4.43 -15.81 8.93
C ALA A 192 -5.50 -15.88 7.82
N GLU A 193 -5.13 -15.70 6.55
CA GLU A 193 -6.05 -15.88 5.41
C GLU A 193 -6.53 -17.32 5.26
N MET A 194 -5.71 -18.30 5.66
CA MET A 194 -6.09 -19.73 5.71
C MET A 194 -6.84 -20.13 6.98
N ASN A 195 -7.27 -19.18 7.80
CA ASN A 195 -7.94 -19.39 9.10
C ASN A 195 -7.09 -20.15 10.15
N LYS A 196 -5.77 -20.19 9.99
CA LYS A 196 -4.81 -20.80 10.92
C LYS A 196 -4.34 -19.77 11.95
N TYR A 197 -5.27 -19.23 12.72
CA TYR A 197 -5.04 -18.06 13.58
C TYR A 197 -4.02 -18.30 14.69
N THR A 198 -4.00 -19.48 15.31
CA THR A 198 -3.04 -19.83 16.37
C THR A 198 -1.60 -19.86 15.83
N GLU A 199 -1.41 -20.48 14.65
CA GLU A 199 -0.09 -20.52 13.99
C GLU A 199 0.34 -19.11 13.57
N ALA A 200 -0.59 -18.29 13.06
CA ALA A 200 -0.35 -16.90 12.69
C ALA A 200 0.08 -16.05 13.90
N GLU A 201 -0.59 -16.19 15.04
CA GLU A 201 -0.24 -15.49 16.29
C GLU A 201 1.19 -15.82 16.73
N GLN A 202 1.55 -17.10 16.79
CA GLN A 202 2.89 -17.53 17.18
C GLN A 202 3.97 -16.99 16.26
N LEU A 203 3.70 -16.98 14.95
CA LEU A 203 4.66 -16.46 13.98
C LEU A 203 4.77 -14.93 14.04
N LEU A 204 3.68 -14.19 14.32
CA LEU A 204 3.71 -12.74 14.53
C LEU A 204 4.49 -12.36 15.79
N LEU A 205 4.35 -13.11 16.88
CA LEU A 205 5.15 -12.92 18.09
C LEU A 205 6.64 -13.15 17.80
N THR A 206 6.95 -14.17 17.00
CA THR A 206 8.33 -14.44 16.56
C THR A 206 8.86 -13.33 15.66
N ALA A 207 8.04 -12.84 14.70
CA ALA A 207 8.38 -11.72 13.83
C ALA A 207 8.72 -10.46 14.64
N ARG A 208 7.87 -10.13 15.64
CA ARG A 208 8.10 -8.98 16.52
C ARG A 208 9.42 -9.09 17.27
N ARG A 209 9.74 -10.28 17.81
CA ARG A 209 11.00 -10.51 18.53
C ARG A 209 12.21 -10.36 17.60
N ILE A 210 12.19 -10.99 16.42
CA ILE A 210 13.27 -10.87 15.43
C ILE A 210 13.45 -9.41 15.02
N GLY A 211 12.35 -8.69 14.72
CA GLY A 211 12.41 -7.28 14.35
C GLY A 211 13.00 -6.41 15.44
N GLN A 212 12.60 -6.62 16.70
CA GLN A 212 13.15 -5.90 17.84
C GLN A 212 14.68 -6.14 17.98
N GLU A 213 15.13 -7.39 17.87
CA GLU A 213 16.55 -7.75 17.93
C GLU A 213 17.32 -7.10 16.76
N THR A 214 16.85 -7.27 15.52
CA THR A 214 17.53 -6.76 14.31
C THR A 214 17.64 -5.22 14.32
N LEU A 215 16.52 -4.52 14.57
CA LEU A 215 16.51 -3.06 14.53
C LEU A 215 17.32 -2.44 15.70
N THR A 216 17.38 -3.14 16.86
CA THR A 216 18.24 -2.73 17.97
C THR A 216 19.72 -2.88 17.60
N ASP A 217 20.11 -3.99 16.97
CA ASP A 217 21.47 -4.23 16.48
C ASP A 217 21.89 -3.22 15.41
N ASP A 218 20.94 -2.76 14.59
CA ASP A 218 21.13 -1.70 13.59
C ASP A 218 21.12 -0.28 14.18
N ASN A 219 21.04 -0.16 15.52
CA ASN A 219 21.04 1.11 16.28
C ASN A 219 19.88 2.05 15.98
N PHE A 220 18.70 1.52 15.67
CA PHE A 220 17.48 2.33 15.59
C PHE A 220 17.09 2.84 16.98
N ALA A 221 16.49 4.06 17.04
CA ALA A 221 15.89 4.57 18.26
C ALA A 221 14.63 3.77 18.65
N GLU A 222 14.30 3.72 19.95
CA GLU A 222 13.16 2.92 20.44
C GLU A 222 11.84 3.29 19.77
N ASP A 223 11.58 4.58 19.55
CA ASP A 223 10.38 5.07 18.87
C ASP A 223 10.35 4.66 17.38
N ASP A 224 11.50 4.66 16.69
CA ASP A 224 11.61 4.22 15.31
C ASP A 224 11.38 2.71 15.19
N ILE A 225 11.87 1.92 16.15
CA ILE A 225 11.59 0.47 16.22
C ILE A 225 10.09 0.22 16.37
N GLU A 226 9.41 0.95 17.26
CA GLU A 226 7.94 0.82 17.43
C GLU A 226 7.20 1.18 16.14
N ILE A 227 7.63 2.20 15.41
CA ILE A 227 7.04 2.59 14.12
C ILE A 227 7.23 1.48 13.07
N GLU A 228 8.44 0.95 12.93
CA GLU A 228 8.75 -0.12 11.96
C GLU A 228 8.00 -1.42 12.29
N LEU A 229 7.78 -1.72 13.55
CA LEU A 229 7.05 -2.93 13.98
C LEU A 229 5.53 -2.73 14.13
N ALA A 230 5.01 -1.53 13.89
CA ALA A 230 3.58 -1.23 14.00
C ALA A 230 2.70 -2.13 13.10
N PRO A 231 3.07 -2.48 11.84
CA PRO A 231 2.31 -3.42 11.02
C PRO A 231 2.13 -4.78 11.71
N ILE A 232 3.19 -5.30 12.36
CA ILE A 232 3.15 -6.56 13.10
C ILE A 232 2.22 -6.45 14.31
N ALA A 233 2.29 -5.34 15.04
CA ALA A 233 1.46 -5.11 16.21
C ALA A 233 -0.04 -5.04 15.84
N VAL A 234 -0.37 -4.35 14.76
CA VAL A 234 -1.76 -4.26 14.24
C VAL A 234 -2.28 -5.60 13.77
N GLN A 235 -1.46 -6.36 13.03
CA GLN A 235 -1.84 -7.68 12.54
C GLN A 235 -2.02 -8.70 13.68
N LEU A 236 -1.16 -8.62 14.70
CA LEU A 236 -1.30 -9.46 15.90
C LEU A 236 -2.62 -9.17 16.63
N ALA A 237 -2.95 -7.89 16.82
CA ALA A 237 -4.24 -7.50 17.41
C ALA A 237 -5.42 -8.00 16.56
N TYR A 238 -5.32 -7.98 15.24
CA TYR A 238 -6.34 -8.52 14.35
C TYR A 238 -6.49 -10.04 14.49
N VAL A 239 -5.40 -10.78 14.55
CA VAL A 239 -5.41 -12.24 14.77
C VAL A 239 -6.00 -12.59 16.14
N GLN A 240 -5.65 -11.83 17.20
CA GLN A 240 -6.26 -11.99 18.53
C GLN A 240 -7.77 -11.75 18.50
N GLN A 241 -8.23 -10.75 17.75
CA GLN A 241 -9.66 -10.51 17.54
C GLN A 241 -10.34 -11.72 16.88
N LEU A 242 -9.71 -12.33 15.87
CA LEU A 242 -10.24 -13.52 15.18
C LEU A 242 -10.22 -14.79 16.06
N LEU A 243 -9.28 -14.88 17.01
CA LEU A 243 -9.26 -15.93 18.04
C LEU A 243 -10.33 -15.73 19.14
N GLY A 244 -11.04 -14.61 19.13
CA GLY A 244 -12.04 -14.28 20.15
C GLY A 244 -11.47 -13.52 21.36
N ASN A 245 -10.18 -13.22 21.39
CA ASN A 245 -9.49 -12.46 22.44
C ASN A 245 -9.77 -10.96 22.28
N THR A 246 -11.06 -10.58 22.34
CA THR A 246 -11.52 -9.24 21.98
C THR A 246 -11.03 -8.15 22.94
N GLN A 247 -10.76 -8.47 24.20
CA GLN A 247 -10.26 -7.53 25.21
C GLN A 247 -8.80 -7.15 24.92
N GLU A 248 -7.97 -8.15 24.63
CA GLU A 248 -6.57 -7.98 24.26
C GLU A 248 -6.44 -7.18 22.97
N ALA A 249 -7.22 -7.53 21.93
CA ALA A 249 -7.27 -6.81 20.67
C ALA A 249 -7.69 -5.35 20.86
N PHE A 250 -8.74 -5.09 21.69
CA PHE A 250 -9.20 -3.75 22.01
C PHE A 250 -8.11 -2.93 22.72
N GLY A 251 -7.42 -3.53 23.68
CA GLY A 251 -6.30 -2.93 24.40
C GLY A 251 -5.16 -2.55 23.45
N ALA A 252 -4.74 -3.50 22.60
CA ALA A 252 -3.67 -3.30 21.63
C ALA A 252 -3.98 -2.18 20.62
N TYR A 253 -5.15 -2.17 19.98
CA TYR A 253 -5.54 -1.09 19.07
C TYR A 253 -5.58 0.26 19.78
N THR A 254 -6.10 0.30 21.02
CA THR A 254 -6.19 1.53 21.81
C THR A 254 -4.79 2.07 22.14
N ASP A 255 -3.84 1.20 22.45
CA ASP A 255 -2.47 1.57 22.79
C ASP A 255 -1.74 2.13 21.55
N ILE A 256 -1.82 1.45 20.40
CA ILE A 256 -1.27 1.93 19.12
C ILE A 256 -1.78 3.32 18.77
N ILE A 257 -3.10 3.55 18.93
CA ILE A 257 -3.71 4.84 18.62
C ILE A 257 -3.31 5.94 19.61
N LYS A 258 -3.12 5.60 20.88
CA LYS A 258 -2.72 6.56 21.94
C LYS A 258 -1.26 6.95 21.82
N ARG A 259 -0.36 6.00 21.63
CA ARG A 259 1.07 6.25 21.48
C ARG A 259 1.36 7.07 20.24
N ASN A 260 0.58 6.87 19.18
CA ASN A 260 0.77 7.51 17.88
C ASN A 260 2.17 7.24 17.27
N LEU A 261 2.78 6.13 17.67
CA LEU A 261 4.04 5.59 17.17
C LEU A 261 3.70 4.47 16.19
N ALA A 262 3.19 4.83 15.04
CA ALA A 262 2.86 3.93 13.95
C ALA A 262 2.91 4.68 12.63
N ASP A 263 3.29 3.99 11.58
CA ASP A 263 3.13 4.53 10.23
C ASP A 263 1.65 4.82 9.94
N GLU A 264 1.40 5.70 8.97
CA GLU A 264 0.05 6.18 8.66
C GLU A 264 -0.93 5.06 8.30
N SER A 265 -0.46 4.03 7.61
CA SER A 265 -1.29 2.89 7.17
C SER A 265 -1.66 2.00 8.36
N SER A 266 -0.70 1.64 9.19
CA SER A 266 -0.93 0.87 10.42
C SER A 266 -1.85 1.60 11.39
N PHE A 267 -1.65 2.92 11.54
CA PHE A 267 -2.56 3.76 12.32
C PHE A 267 -3.99 3.73 11.79
N ALA A 268 -4.17 3.86 10.47
CA ALA A 268 -5.50 3.85 9.85
C ALA A 268 -6.19 2.48 10.02
N VAL A 269 -5.46 1.38 9.86
CA VAL A 269 -5.99 0.03 10.07
C VAL A 269 -6.36 -0.19 11.55
N ALA A 270 -5.52 0.24 12.50
CA ALA A 270 -5.83 0.14 13.93
C ALA A 270 -7.09 0.93 14.29
N VAL A 271 -7.24 2.14 13.77
CA VAL A 271 -8.47 2.96 13.96
C VAL A 271 -9.69 2.24 13.40
N ASN A 272 -9.62 1.74 12.17
CA ASN A 272 -10.72 1.02 11.53
C ASN A 272 -11.14 -0.23 12.31
N ASN A 273 -10.16 -1.03 12.73
CA ASN A 273 -10.42 -2.28 13.43
C ASN A 273 -10.97 -2.04 14.84
N LEU A 274 -10.47 -1.02 15.55
CA LEU A 274 -11.05 -0.59 16.83
C LEU A 274 -12.50 -0.15 16.68
N VAL A 275 -12.80 0.61 15.63
CA VAL A 275 -14.17 1.08 15.33
C VAL A 275 -15.09 -0.11 15.01
N ALA A 276 -14.62 -1.06 14.19
CA ALA A 276 -15.37 -2.27 13.87
C ALA A 276 -15.64 -3.12 15.13
N LEU A 277 -14.64 -3.27 15.99
CA LEU A 277 -14.76 -4.03 17.25
C LEU A 277 -15.73 -3.38 18.25
N LYS A 278 -15.78 -2.04 18.32
CA LYS A 278 -16.76 -1.30 19.13
C LYS A 278 -18.19 -1.43 18.60
N GLY A 279 -18.35 -1.58 17.29
CA GLY A 279 -19.66 -1.60 16.65
C GLY A 279 -20.45 -0.30 16.90
N PRO A 280 -21.76 -0.40 17.24
CA PRO A 280 -22.61 0.78 17.44
C PRO A 280 -22.39 1.50 18.79
N LYS A 281 -21.43 1.08 19.60
CA LYS A 281 -21.09 1.72 20.86
C LYS A 281 -20.25 2.98 20.59
N ASP A 282 -20.60 4.08 21.24
CA ASP A 282 -19.88 5.37 21.13
C ASP A 282 -19.66 5.83 19.68
N VAL A 283 -20.72 5.81 18.87
CA VAL A 283 -20.68 6.14 17.43
C VAL A 283 -19.98 7.48 17.15
N ASN A 284 -20.25 8.51 17.98
CA ASN A 284 -19.64 9.82 17.79
C ASN A 284 -18.12 9.81 18.04
N ASP A 285 -17.63 9.05 19.01
CA ASP A 285 -16.20 8.86 19.25
C ASP A 285 -15.55 8.08 18.08
N SER A 286 -16.23 7.03 17.61
CA SER A 286 -15.79 6.25 16.45
C SER A 286 -15.70 7.11 15.19
N LEU A 287 -16.69 7.96 14.92
CA LEU A 287 -16.66 8.90 13.78
C LEU A 287 -15.50 9.90 13.90
N LYS A 288 -15.25 10.46 15.11
CA LYS A 288 -14.10 11.35 15.35
C LYS A 288 -12.76 10.66 15.13
N LYS A 289 -12.64 9.37 15.47
CA LYS A 289 -11.41 8.60 15.20
C LYS A 289 -11.19 8.41 13.72
N LEU A 290 -12.23 8.07 12.96
CA LEU A 290 -12.14 7.99 11.48
C LEU A 290 -11.86 9.36 10.83
N ASP A 291 -12.28 10.47 11.43
CA ASP A 291 -11.95 11.81 10.93
C ASP A 291 -10.45 12.14 11.03
N ARG A 292 -9.65 11.42 11.84
CA ARG A 292 -8.19 11.58 11.91
C ARG A 292 -7.45 11.07 10.66
N ILE A 293 -8.07 10.18 9.91
CA ILE A 293 -7.51 9.59 8.67
C ILE A 293 -8.13 10.19 7.40
N LYS A 294 -8.96 11.23 7.56
CA LYS A 294 -9.61 11.96 6.48
C LYS A 294 -8.63 12.96 5.86
N GLU A 295 -8.78 13.21 4.55
CA GLU A 295 -8.10 14.31 3.86
C GLU A 295 -8.47 15.65 4.47
N LYS A 296 -7.46 16.49 4.69
CA LYS A 296 -7.66 17.81 5.26
C LYS A 296 -8.43 18.70 4.26
N ASP A 297 -9.21 19.63 4.80
CA ASP A 297 -9.96 20.64 4.03
C ASP A 297 -11.07 20.12 3.09
N MET A 298 -11.37 18.82 3.12
CA MET A 298 -12.50 18.26 2.40
C MET A 298 -13.76 18.25 3.27
N GLN A 299 -14.90 18.72 2.72
CA GLN A 299 -16.19 18.68 3.43
C GLN A 299 -16.67 17.24 3.63
N ASN A 300 -16.55 16.41 2.57
CA ASN A 300 -16.95 15.03 2.60
C ASN A 300 -15.82 14.13 3.07
N PHE A 301 -16.18 12.93 3.56
CA PHE A 301 -15.19 11.96 3.97
C PHE A 301 -14.48 11.39 2.75
N GLN A 302 -13.19 11.64 2.68
CA GLN A 302 -12.26 11.04 1.74
C GLN A 302 -11.00 10.67 2.51
N LEU A 303 -10.43 9.51 2.27
CA LEU A 303 -9.16 9.12 2.86
C LEU A 303 -8.05 10.10 2.44
N ALA A 304 -7.12 10.36 3.36
CA ALA A 304 -5.92 11.12 3.03
C ALA A 304 -5.20 10.47 1.83
N ARG A 305 -4.77 11.29 0.87
CA ARG A 305 -4.16 10.82 -0.39
C ARG A 305 -3.02 9.82 -0.18
N VAL A 306 -2.22 10.03 0.86
CA VAL A 306 -1.11 9.11 1.21
C VAL A 306 -1.66 7.73 1.60
N LEU A 307 -2.76 7.66 2.35
CA LEU A 307 -3.42 6.41 2.74
C LEU A 307 -4.05 5.70 1.55
N ASP A 308 -4.63 6.46 0.64
CA ASP A 308 -5.23 5.91 -0.58
C ASP A 308 -4.21 5.16 -1.45
N LEU A 309 -2.94 5.57 -1.39
CA LEU A 309 -1.81 4.92 -2.06
C LEU A 309 -1.21 3.75 -1.29
N LYS A 310 -1.25 3.78 0.05
CA LYS A 310 -0.59 2.79 0.91
C LYS A 310 -1.49 1.63 1.32
N LEU A 311 -2.81 1.88 1.46
CA LEU A 311 -3.77 0.85 1.87
C LEU A 311 -4.18 -0.05 0.70
N SER A 312 -4.36 -1.33 0.98
CA SER A 312 -4.93 -2.27 0.01
C SER A 312 -6.37 -1.89 -0.33
N PRO A 313 -6.89 -2.28 -1.52
CA PRO A 313 -8.30 -2.07 -1.87
C PRO A 313 -9.28 -2.58 -0.81
N LYS A 314 -9.03 -3.77 -0.22
CA LYS A 314 -9.85 -4.36 0.85
C LYS A 314 -9.85 -3.50 2.13
N GLN A 315 -8.70 -2.94 2.52
CA GLN A 315 -8.60 -2.07 3.70
C GLN A 315 -9.33 -0.74 3.49
N ARG A 316 -9.18 -0.12 2.31
CA ARG A 316 -9.92 1.10 1.96
C ARG A 316 -11.42 0.85 1.97
N GLU A 317 -11.86 -0.21 1.33
CA GLU A 317 -13.26 -0.64 1.29
C GLU A 317 -13.84 -0.81 2.70
N ALA A 318 -13.13 -1.48 3.59
CA ALA A 318 -13.56 -1.68 4.99
C ALA A 318 -13.71 -0.35 5.76
N ILE A 319 -12.79 0.60 5.55
CA ILE A 319 -12.87 1.92 6.19
C ILE A 319 -14.11 2.69 5.73
N TYR A 320 -14.36 2.73 4.41
CA TYR A 320 -15.55 3.39 3.86
C TYR A 320 -16.84 2.71 4.33
N ALA A 321 -16.87 1.37 4.34
CA ALA A 321 -18.01 0.60 4.83
C ALA A 321 -18.33 0.90 6.30
N ASN A 322 -17.32 0.86 7.17
CA ASN A 322 -17.49 1.18 8.59
C ASN A 322 -17.94 2.63 8.79
N ARG A 323 -17.42 3.57 8.00
CA ARG A 323 -17.88 4.97 8.04
C ARG A 323 -19.37 5.10 7.72
N VAL A 324 -19.84 4.45 6.65
CA VAL A 324 -21.26 4.46 6.27
C VAL A 324 -22.11 3.85 7.38
N LEU A 325 -21.74 2.67 7.90
CA LEU A 325 -22.48 2.01 8.97
C LEU A 325 -22.60 2.87 10.22
N LEU A 326 -21.53 3.57 10.62
CA LEU A 326 -21.57 4.51 11.74
C LEU A 326 -22.49 5.70 11.46
N LEU A 327 -22.48 6.25 10.23
CA LEU A 327 -23.39 7.34 9.84
C LEU A 327 -24.85 6.90 9.92
N LEU A 328 -25.17 5.67 9.50
CA LEU A 328 -26.50 5.09 9.63
C LEU A 328 -26.90 4.91 11.11
N HIS A 329 -25.98 4.45 11.96
CA HIS A 329 -26.21 4.34 13.40
C HIS A 329 -26.39 5.72 14.08
N ALA A 330 -25.68 6.75 13.61
CA ALA A 330 -25.82 8.12 14.08
C ALA A 330 -27.04 8.85 13.52
N ASN A 331 -27.84 8.19 12.67
CA ASN A 331 -28.97 8.76 11.93
C ASN A 331 -28.59 9.96 11.04
N LYS A 332 -27.33 10.00 10.55
CA LYS A 332 -26.82 11.03 9.64
C LYS A 332 -27.07 10.60 8.18
N MET A 333 -28.35 10.52 7.81
CA MET A 333 -28.78 9.91 6.55
C MET A 333 -28.27 10.64 5.29
N ASP A 334 -28.18 11.97 5.31
CA ASP A 334 -27.70 12.74 4.16
C ASP A 334 -26.23 12.45 3.87
N GLN A 335 -25.39 12.43 4.90
CA GLN A 335 -23.98 12.10 4.77
C GLN A 335 -23.76 10.64 4.34
N ALA A 336 -24.60 9.71 4.82
CA ALA A 336 -24.54 8.31 4.41
C ALA A 336 -24.89 8.14 2.92
N ARG A 337 -25.97 8.80 2.44
CA ARG A 337 -26.37 8.77 1.02
C ARG A 337 -25.30 9.33 0.11
N GLU A 338 -24.75 10.48 0.47
CA GLU A 338 -23.72 11.14 -0.32
C GLU A 338 -22.47 10.26 -0.44
N LEU A 339 -22.02 9.67 0.69
CA LEU A 339 -20.85 8.79 0.68
C LEU A 339 -21.13 7.53 -0.15
N VAL A 340 -22.27 6.87 0.05
CA VAL A 340 -22.64 5.65 -0.69
C VAL A 340 -22.75 5.89 -2.19
N ALA A 341 -23.23 7.07 -2.61
CA ALA A 341 -23.33 7.41 -4.05
C ALA A 341 -21.96 7.45 -4.76
N ALA A 342 -20.89 7.78 -4.05
CA ALA A 342 -19.52 7.83 -4.62
C ALA A 342 -18.81 6.47 -4.64
N LEU A 343 -19.25 5.49 -3.84
CA LEU A 343 -18.54 4.20 -3.69
C LEU A 343 -18.49 3.33 -4.95
N PRO A 344 -19.51 3.27 -5.85
CA PRO A 344 -19.43 2.47 -7.07
C PRO A 344 -18.26 2.86 -7.98
N ASP A 345 -17.97 4.16 -8.09
CA ASP A 345 -16.86 4.66 -8.91
C ASP A 345 -15.50 4.36 -8.25
N MET A 346 -15.46 4.32 -6.92
CA MET A 346 -14.24 4.01 -6.16
C MET A 346 -13.93 2.50 -6.11
N PHE A 347 -14.97 1.66 -6.12
CA PHE A 347 -14.87 0.21 -5.95
C PHE A 347 -15.75 -0.52 -6.97
N PRO A 348 -15.47 -0.40 -8.29
CA PRO A 348 -16.34 -0.93 -9.35
C PRO A 348 -16.49 -2.45 -9.31
N ASP A 349 -15.46 -3.17 -8.84
CA ASP A 349 -15.48 -4.62 -8.76
C ASP A 349 -16.00 -5.18 -7.41
N SER A 350 -16.42 -4.29 -6.50
CA SER A 350 -16.92 -4.70 -5.18
C SER A 350 -18.44 -4.79 -5.11
N VAL A 351 -18.92 -5.71 -4.29
CA VAL A 351 -20.35 -5.81 -3.91
C VAL A 351 -20.70 -4.84 -2.78
N MET A 352 -19.71 -4.36 -2.03
CA MET A 352 -19.91 -3.53 -0.84
C MET A 352 -20.76 -2.28 -1.13
N PRO A 353 -20.52 -1.49 -2.21
CA PRO A 353 -21.36 -0.33 -2.51
C PRO A 353 -22.85 -0.67 -2.63
N LEU A 354 -23.16 -1.79 -3.30
CA LEU A 354 -24.53 -2.28 -3.46
C LEU A 354 -25.17 -2.63 -2.11
N LEU A 355 -24.42 -3.35 -1.26
CA LEU A 355 -24.90 -3.74 0.07
C LEU A 355 -25.16 -2.53 0.97
N LEU A 356 -24.28 -1.52 0.92
CA LEU A 356 -24.44 -0.28 1.67
C LEU A 356 -25.62 0.56 1.14
N GLN A 357 -25.83 0.58 -0.18
CA GLN A 357 -27.01 1.21 -0.77
C GLN A 357 -28.32 0.55 -0.29
N ALA A 358 -28.34 -0.77 -0.24
CA ALA A 358 -29.46 -1.51 0.34
C ALA A 358 -29.66 -1.18 1.82
N ALA A 359 -28.57 -1.08 2.61
CA ALA A 359 -28.64 -0.70 4.02
C ALA A 359 -29.21 0.72 4.22
N VAL A 360 -28.84 1.68 3.38
CA VAL A 360 -29.45 3.04 3.38
C VAL A 360 -30.93 2.96 3.12
N LEU A 361 -31.37 2.22 2.08
CA LEU A 361 -32.79 2.04 1.76
C LEU A 361 -33.57 1.41 2.92
N VAL A 362 -33.01 0.40 3.59
CA VAL A 362 -33.64 -0.23 4.76
C VAL A 362 -33.80 0.79 5.91
N ARG A 363 -32.77 1.59 6.17
CA ARG A 363 -32.85 2.63 7.22
C ARG A 363 -33.87 3.73 6.87
N GLU A 364 -34.20 3.93 5.60
CA GLU A 364 -35.25 4.82 5.13
C GLU A 364 -36.64 4.18 5.11
N ASN A 365 -36.81 3.01 5.69
CA ASN A 365 -38.04 2.20 5.65
C ASN A 365 -38.50 1.82 4.23
N LYS A 366 -37.54 1.65 3.31
CA LYS A 366 -37.76 1.27 1.90
C LYS A 366 -37.29 -0.14 1.61
N ALA A 367 -37.58 -1.11 2.50
CA ALA A 367 -37.08 -2.48 2.38
C ALA A 367 -37.43 -3.13 1.04
N GLY A 368 -38.64 -2.94 0.50
CA GLY A 368 -39.03 -3.47 -0.81
C GLY A 368 -38.15 -2.97 -1.97
N LYS A 369 -37.69 -1.70 -1.92
CA LYS A 369 -36.73 -1.19 -2.92
C LYS A 369 -35.35 -1.81 -2.76
N ALA A 370 -34.91 -2.10 -1.53
CA ALA A 370 -33.67 -2.78 -1.28
C ALA A 370 -33.69 -4.23 -1.79
N GLU A 371 -34.81 -4.95 -1.58
CA GLU A 371 -35.03 -6.31 -2.08
C GLU A 371 -35.02 -6.35 -3.62
N GLU A 372 -35.70 -5.41 -4.27
CA GLU A 372 -35.72 -5.26 -5.74
C GLU A 372 -34.30 -5.01 -6.28
N LEU A 373 -33.60 -4.04 -5.70
CA LEU A 373 -32.22 -3.68 -6.07
C LEU A 373 -31.30 -4.91 -5.98
N LEU A 374 -31.31 -5.60 -4.84
CA LEU A 374 -30.45 -6.79 -4.61
C LEU A 374 -30.87 -7.92 -5.56
N GLY A 375 -32.16 -8.13 -5.84
CA GLY A 375 -32.65 -9.11 -6.80
C GLY A 375 -32.10 -8.86 -8.21
N GLN A 376 -32.19 -7.64 -8.72
CA GLN A 376 -31.68 -7.26 -10.04
C GLN A 376 -30.17 -7.48 -10.17
N PHE A 377 -29.41 -7.14 -9.13
CA PHE A 377 -27.95 -7.29 -9.16
C PHE A 377 -27.49 -8.75 -8.96
N SER A 378 -28.27 -9.59 -8.27
CA SER A 378 -27.95 -11.02 -8.15
C SER A 378 -27.98 -11.74 -9.50
N GLU A 379 -28.79 -11.26 -10.45
CA GLU A 379 -28.87 -11.79 -11.82
C GLU A 379 -27.74 -11.23 -12.71
N LYS A 380 -27.33 -9.98 -12.49
CA LYS A 380 -26.28 -9.31 -13.28
C LYS A 380 -24.86 -9.76 -12.88
N LEU A 381 -24.67 -10.19 -11.63
CA LEU A 381 -23.38 -10.56 -11.06
C LEU A 381 -23.39 -12.01 -10.54
N PRO A 382 -23.34 -13.03 -11.44
CA PRO A 382 -23.48 -14.44 -11.05
C PRO A 382 -22.43 -14.88 -10.04
N ASP A 383 -21.16 -14.47 -10.20
CA ASP A 383 -20.05 -14.84 -9.32
C ASP A 383 -20.19 -14.31 -7.90
N LYS A 384 -20.96 -13.25 -7.71
CA LYS A 384 -21.23 -12.57 -6.44
C LYS A 384 -22.65 -12.79 -5.93
N SER A 385 -23.47 -13.53 -6.68
CA SER A 385 -24.91 -13.72 -6.42
C SER A 385 -25.20 -14.29 -5.05
N LYS A 386 -24.35 -15.20 -4.54
CA LYS A 386 -24.51 -15.81 -3.20
C LYS A 386 -24.57 -14.76 -2.08
N ILE A 387 -23.63 -13.83 -2.06
CA ILE A 387 -23.58 -12.77 -1.04
C ILE A 387 -24.78 -11.83 -1.17
N ILE A 388 -25.13 -11.48 -2.41
CA ILE A 388 -26.26 -10.58 -2.70
C ILE A 388 -27.58 -11.21 -2.29
N LEU A 389 -27.78 -12.52 -2.59
CA LEU A 389 -28.98 -13.26 -2.22
C LEU A 389 -29.11 -13.46 -0.71
N LEU A 390 -28.00 -13.70 -0.01
CA LEU A 390 -27.99 -13.74 1.46
C LEU A 390 -28.42 -12.38 2.05
N ALA A 391 -27.89 -11.30 1.56
CA ALA A 391 -28.27 -9.95 2.00
C ALA A 391 -29.76 -9.67 1.69
N ARG A 392 -30.26 -10.05 0.49
CA ARG A 392 -31.68 -9.93 0.13
C ARG A 392 -32.56 -10.72 1.08
N ALA A 393 -32.18 -11.97 1.41
CA ALA A 393 -32.91 -12.80 2.35
C ALA A 393 -32.97 -12.17 3.75
N GLN A 394 -31.86 -11.62 4.25
CA GLN A 394 -31.81 -10.93 5.54
C GLN A 394 -32.70 -9.68 5.56
N VAL A 395 -32.66 -8.86 4.50
CA VAL A 395 -33.54 -7.68 4.37
C VAL A 395 -35.01 -8.08 4.35
N ALA A 396 -35.36 -9.09 3.58
CA ALA A 396 -36.72 -9.58 3.45
C ALA A 396 -37.22 -10.18 4.78
N ALA A 397 -36.41 -10.98 5.47
CA ALA A 397 -36.75 -11.54 6.77
C ALA A 397 -36.99 -10.42 7.82
N ALA A 398 -36.12 -9.41 7.86
CA ALA A 398 -36.28 -8.27 8.77
C ALA A 398 -37.51 -7.40 8.45
N ALA A 399 -37.92 -7.35 7.18
CA ALA A 399 -39.11 -6.66 6.70
C ALA A 399 -40.41 -7.50 6.81
N ASN A 400 -40.31 -8.71 7.32
CA ASN A 400 -41.43 -9.68 7.39
C ASN A 400 -42.01 -10.08 6.02
N HIS A 401 -41.10 -10.27 5.03
CA HIS A 401 -41.39 -10.75 3.68
C HIS A 401 -40.87 -12.19 3.49
N PRO A 402 -41.45 -13.21 4.15
CA PRO A 402 -40.90 -14.57 4.22
C PRO A 402 -40.79 -15.27 2.87
N PHE A 403 -41.68 -14.97 1.92
CA PHE A 403 -41.62 -15.56 0.58
C PHE A 403 -40.37 -15.08 -0.20
N ILE A 404 -40.02 -13.80 -0.11
CA ILE A 404 -38.83 -13.23 -0.76
C ILE A 404 -37.57 -13.79 -0.09
N ALA A 405 -37.58 -13.93 1.24
CA ALA A 405 -36.48 -14.54 1.97
C ALA A 405 -36.25 -15.99 1.51
N ALA A 406 -37.30 -16.80 1.50
CA ALA A 406 -37.25 -18.19 1.05
C ALA A 406 -36.82 -18.32 -0.42
N GLU A 407 -37.37 -17.51 -1.31
CA GLU A 407 -36.97 -17.45 -2.72
C GLU A 407 -35.48 -17.18 -2.88
N SER A 408 -34.95 -16.20 -2.12
CA SER A 408 -33.55 -15.83 -2.18
C SER A 408 -32.63 -16.94 -1.72
N LEU A 409 -32.96 -17.61 -0.62
CA LEU A 409 -32.21 -18.76 -0.09
C LEU A 409 -32.28 -19.96 -1.00
N ALA A 410 -33.43 -20.23 -1.62
CA ALA A 410 -33.61 -21.34 -2.56
C ALA A 410 -32.75 -21.23 -3.82
N LYS A 411 -32.32 -20.01 -4.18
CA LYS A 411 -31.42 -19.77 -5.30
C LYS A 411 -29.93 -20.03 -4.98
N ILE A 412 -29.58 -20.38 -3.72
CA ILE A 412 -28.22 -20.67 -3.27
C ILE A 412 -28.03 -22.16 -3.05
N PRO A 413 -27.45 -22.92 -4.01
CA PRO A 413 -27.42 -24.38 -3.96
C PRO A 413 -26.73 -24.95 -2.70
N ASP A 414 -25.66 -24.32 -2.26
CA ASP A 414 -24.80 -24.83 -1.18
C ASP A 414 -25.45 -24.82 0.21
N ILE A 415 -26.54 -24.07 0.39
CA ILE A 415 -27.18 -23.89 1.70
C ILE A 415 -28.61 -24.40 1.74
N GLN A 416 -29.18 -24.86 0.62
CA GLN A 416 -30.58 -25.32 0.52
C GLN A 416 -30.95 -26.39 1.53
N HIS A 417 -30.00 -27.25 1.91
CA HIS A 417 -30.22 -28.38 2.80
C HIS A 417 -29.67 -28.15 4.21
N MET A 418 -29.21 -26.97 4.54
CA MET A 418 -28.72 -26.66 5.89
C MET A 418 -29.91 -26.46 6.85
N PRO A 419 -29.89 -27.03 8.09
CA PRO A 419 -30.97 -26.87 9.04
C PRO A 419 -31.31 -25.44 9.41
N ALA A 420 -30.34 -24.51 9.29
CA ALA A 420 -30.52 -23.07 9.55
C ALA A 420 -31.19 -22.32 8.39
N THR A 421 -31.36 -22.93 7.25
CA THR A 421 -32.02 -22.36 6.06
C THR A 421 -33.49 -22.53 6.07
#